data_e704aff8b10d0f3c56cc5e138f2d9134
#
_entry.id   e704aff8b10d0f3c56cc5e138f2d9134
#
_cell.length_a   1.000
_cell.length_b   1.000
_cell.length_c   1.000
_cell.angle_alpha   90.00
_cell.angle_beta   90.00
_cell.angle_gamma   90.00
#
_symmetry.space_group_name_H-M   'P 1'
#
loop_
_entity.id
_entity.type
_entity.pdbx_description
1 polymer ?
#
loop_
_entity_poly.entity_id
_entity_poly.type
_entity_poly.pdbx_seq_one_letter_code
_entity_poly.pdbx_strand_id
1 'polypeptide(L)'
;MKFEKYIDHTLLKPESTRTQIDQIIDEAKAYNFKSVCVNPTHVKYATERLADSDVLVCTVIGFPLGASTTATKAFETEDAIQNGADEIDMVINIGALKDGRFDDVQQDIEAVVKAAKGHTVKV
;
A
#
# COMPACT_ATOMS: atom_id res chain seq x y z
N MET A 1 -16.83 19.02 -4.84
CA MET A 1 -15.71 18.03 -4.77
C MET A 1 -15.55 17.61 -3.32
N LYS A 2 -15.48 16.32 -3.07
CA LYS A 2 -15.29 15.77 -1.71
C LYS A 2 -13.80 15.50 -1.50
N PHE A 3 -13.08 16.45 -0.95
CA PHE A 3 -11.62 16.38 -0.78
C PHE A 3 -11.18 15.20 0.07
N GLU A 4 -11.99 14.80 1.04
CA GLU A 4 -11.71 13.64 1.90
C GLU A 4 -11.48 12.35 1.12
N LYS A 5 -12.08 12.22 -0.08
CA LYS A 5 -11.91 11.04 -0.94
C LYS A 5 -10.59 11.02 -1.74
N TYR A 6 -9.75 12.03 -1.57
CA TYR A 6 -8.40 12.08 -2.14
C TYR A 6 -7.31 11.87 -1.08
N ILE A 7 -7.71 11.57 0.18
CA ILE A 7 -6.77 11.43 1.29
C ILE A 7 -6.55 9.96 1.61
N ASP A 8 -5.29 9.53 1.52
CA ASP A 8 -4.79 8.29 2.10
C ASP A 8 -4.19 8.62 3.48
N HIS A 9 -4.93 8.32 4.55
CA HIS A 9 -4.49 8.62 5.92
C HIS A 9 -3.40 7.65 6.34
N THR A 10 -2.17 8.15 6.45
CA THR A 10 -0.96 7.34 6.37
C THR A 10 -0.17 7.31 7.68
N LEU A 11 0.25 6.11 8.10
CA LEU A 11 1.17 5.89 9.21
C LEU A 11 2.13 4.74 8.84
N LEU A 12 3.39 5.10 8.52
CA LEU A 12 4.41 4.16 8.01
C LEU A 12 5.66 4.08 8.89
N LYS A 13 5.62 4.66 10.10
CA LYS A 13 6.74 4.54 11.03
C LYS A 13 6.89 3.09 11.49
N PRO A 14 8.11 2.53 11.45
CA PRO A 14 8.32 1.11 11.77
C PRO A 14 7.96 0.77 13.24
N GLU A 15 8.05 1.74 14.13
CA GLU A 15 7.70 1.59 15.54
C GLU A 15 6.21 1.81 15.85
N SER A 16 5.36 1.96 14.84
CA SER A 16 3.94 2.22 15.05
C SER A 16 3.26 1.10 15.82
N THR A 17 2.60 1.50 16.90
CA THR A 17 1.87 0.58 17.77
C THR A 17 0.44 0.34 17.30
N ARG A 18 -0.18 -0.71 17.82
CA ARG A 18 -1.58 -1.03 17.53
C ARG A 18 -2.52 0.15 17.91
N THR A 19 -2.26 0.80 19.03
CA THR A 19 -3.03 1.99 19.46
C THR A 19 -2.94 3.13 18.45
N GLN A 20 -1.77 3.35 17.87
CA GLN A 20 -1.58 4.39 16.85
C GLN A 20 -2.28 4.03 15.54
N ILE A 21 -2.27 2.75 15.16
CA ILE A 21 -3.03 2.26 14.01
C ILE A 21 -4.54 2.44 14.24
N ASP A 22 -5.04 2.11 15.43
CA ASP A 22 -6.44 2.34 15.80
C ASP A 22 -6.83 3.81 15.66
N GLN A 23 -5.95 4.72 16.08
CA GLN A 23 -6.20 6.16 15.98
C GLN A 23 -6.41 6.60 14.52
N ILE A 24 -5.53 6.20 13.59
CA ILE A 24 -5.70 6.60 12.19
C ILE A 24 -6.92 5.95 11.55
N ILE A 25 -7.27 4.74 11.94
CA ILE A 25 -8.49 4.06 11.48
C ILE A 25 -9.73 4.84 11.93
N ASP A 26 -9.81 5.19 13.21
CA ASP A 26 -10.93 5.93 13.78
C ASP A 26 -11.08 7.32 13.14
N GLU A 27 -9.96 8.02 12.92
CA GLU A 27 -9.94 9.30 12.23
C GLU A 27 -10.41 9.16 10.77
N ALA A 28 -9.92 8.14 10.05
CA ALA A 28 -10.31 7.90 8.67
C ALA A 28 -11.81 7.60 8.54
N LYS A 29 -12.38 6.84 9.48
CA LYS A 29 -13.82 6.59 9.54
C LYS A 29 -14.60 7.87 9.83
N ALA A 30 -14.17 8.65 10.82
CA ALA A 30 -14.84 9.88 11.23
C ALA A 30 -14.90 10.94 10.11
N TYR A 31 -13.80 11.09 9.36
CA TYR A 31 -13.72 12.04 8.24
C TYR A 31 -14.05 11.42 6.89
N ASN A 32 -14.32 10.12 6.84
CA ASN A 32 -14.63 9.39 5.62
C ASN A 32 -13.55 9.55 4.53
N PHE A 33 -12.28 9.40 4.92
CA PHE A 33 -11.15 9.46 3.98
C PHE A 33 -11.22 8.33 2.94
N LYS A 34 -10.43 8.43 1.88
CA LYS A 34 -10.35 7.41 0.82
C LYS A 34 -9.85 6.09 1.39
N SER A 35 -8.74 6.14 2.12
CA SER A 35 -8.08 4.97 2.67
C SER A 35 -7.31 5.28 3.95
N VAL A 36 -6.90 4.22 4.65
CA VAL A 36 -5.72 4.24 5.51
C VAL A 36 -4.57 3.59 4.76
N CYS A 37 -3.34 4.13 4.91
CA CYS A 37 -2.15 3.52 4.35
C CYS A 37 -1.21 3.13 5.48
N VAL A 38 -0.91 1.83 5.57
CA VAL A 38 -0.14 1.22 6.66
C VAL A 38 0.90 0.25 6.11
N ASN A 39 1.91 -0.08 6.92
CA ASN A 39 2.85 -1.13 6.58
C ASN A 39 2.14 -2.49 6.46
N PRO A 40 2.66 -3.42 5.63
CA PRO A 40 2.01 -4.70 5.34
C PRO A 40 1.61 -5.52 6.56
N THR A 41 2.39 -5.47 7.63
CA THR A 41 2.10 -6.18 8.88
C THR A 41 0.76 -5.80 9.52
N HIS A 42 0.24 -4.61 9.20
CA HIS A 42 -1.01 -4.10 9.77
C HIS A 42 -2.23 -4.29 8.86
N VAL A 43 -2.05 -4.79 7.62
CA VAL A 43 -3.12 -4.88 6.62
C VAL A 43 -4.30 -5.71 7.11
N LYS A 44 -4.04 -6.93 7.57
CA LYS A 44 -5.11 -7.82 8.05
C LYS A 44 -5.93 -7.18 9.16
N TYR A 45 -5.25 -6.60 10.13
CA TYR A 45 -5.91 -5.91 11.25
C TYR A 45 -6.74 -4.71 10.78
N ALA A 46 -6.17 -3.87 9.92
CA ALA A 46 -6.90 -2.72 9.38
C ALA A 46 -8.12 -3.16 8.57
N THR A 47 -8.01 -4.22 7.78
CA THR A 47 -9.12 -4.80 7.03
C THR A 47 -10.25 -5.24 7.94
N GLU A 48 -9.93 -5.93 9.03
CA GLU A 48 -10.94 -6.36 10.02
C GLU A 48 -11.63 -5.17 10.68
N ARG A 49 -10.86 -4.13 11.04
CA ARG A 49 -11.38 -2.91 11.69
C ARG A 49 -12.23 -2.02 10.78
N LEU A 50 -12.01 -2.10 9.46
CA LEU A 50 -12.69 -1.30 8.45
C LEU A 50 -13.80 -2.05 7.70
N ALA A 51 -14.12 -3.29 8.10
CA ALA A 51 -15.10 -4.12 7.42
C ALA A 51 -16.52 -3.52 7.34
N ASP A 52 -16.86 -2.62 8.26
CA ASP A 52 -18.14 -1.91 8.32
C ASP A 52 -18.08 -0.50 7.70
N SER A 53 -17.03 -0.19 6.95
CA SER A 53 -16.71 1.15 6.44
C SER A 53 -16.40 1.13 4.95
N ASP A 54 -16.59 2.27 4.30
CA ASP A 54 -16.17 2.51 2.91
C ASP A 54 -14.69 2.91 2.78
N VAL A 55 -13.98 3.07 3.91
CA VAL A 55 -12.56 3.40 3.92
C VAL A 55 -11.76 2.19 3.48
N LEU A 56 -10.93 2.36 2.47
CA LEU A 56 -10.10 1.29 1.91
C LEU A 56 -8.81 1.08 2.71
N VAL A 57 -8.21 -0.09 2.55
CA VAL A 57 -6.88 -0.41 3.09
C VAL A 57 -5.85 -0.33 1.97
N CYS A 58 -4.93 0.61 2.09
CA CYS A 58 -3.76 0.75 1.24
C CYS A 58 -2.51 0.29 1.98
N THR A 59 -1.57 -0.32 1.29
CA THR A 59 -0.27 -0.66 1.86
C THR A 59 0.86 -0.43 0.88
N VAL A 60 2.07 -0.38 1.41
CA VAL A 60 3.29 -0.12 0.63
C VAL A 60 3.98 -1.41 0.23
N ILE A 61 4.63 -1.39 -0.93
CA ILE A 61 5.39 -2.51 -1.48
C ILE A 61 6.80 -2.05 -1.84
N GLY A 62 7.80 -2.80 -1.36
CA GLY A 62 9.21 -2.43 -1.55
C GLY A 62 9.61 -1.15 -0.82
N PHE A 63 8.86 -0.78 0.19
CA PHE A 63 9.03 0.48 0.92
C PHE A 63 10.07 0.34 2.05
N PRO A 64 10.92 1.35 2.31
CA PRO A 64 10.94 2.64 1.60
C PRO A 64 11.92 2.71 0.42
N LEU A 65 12.73 1.70 0.18
CA LEU A 65 13.90 1.80 -0.70
C LEU A 65 13.59 1.54 -2.19
N GLY A 66 12.55 0.77 -2.49
CA GLY A 66 12.26 0.31 -3.85
C GLY A 66 13.30 -0.65 -4.42
N ALA A 67 14.24 -1.09 -3.61
CA ALA A 67 15.44 -1.83 -4.01
C ALA A 67 15.34 -3.35 -3.78
N SER A 68 14.17 -3.85 -3.41
CA SER A 68 13.90 -5.29 -3.36
C SER A 68 13.86 -5.87 -4.77
N THR A 69 14.14 -7.16 -4.92
CA THR A 69 13.99 -7.81 -6.22
C THR A 69 12.52 -7.78 -6.67
N THR A 70 12.32 -7.86 -7.97
CA THR A 70 10.99 -7.93 -8.57
C THR A 70 10.16 -9.08 -8.00
N ALA A 71 10.75 -10.26 -7.82
CA ALA A 71 10.08 -11.42 -7.23
C ALA A 71 9.62 -11.14 -5.79
N THR A 72 10.43 -10.46 -5.00
CA THR A 72 10.07 -10.07 -3.62
C THR A 72 8.93 -9.07 -3.60
N LYS A 73 8.94 -8.07 -4.47
CA LYS A 73 7.83 -7.10 -4.58
C LYS A 73 6.53 -7.78 -5.01
N ALA A 74 6.60 -8.70 -5.96
CA ALA A 74 5.43 -9.47 -6.41
C ALA A 74 4.86 -10.33 -5.27
N PHE A 75 5.70 -11.03 -4.53
CA PHE A 75 5.28 -11.84 -3.38
C PHE A 75 4.64 -10.98 -2.28
N GLU A 76 5.28 -9.84 -1.94
CA GLU A 76 4.75 -8.91 -0.95
C GLU A 76 3.37 -8.38 -1.37
N THR A 77 3.18 -8.12 -2.66
CA THR A 77 1.89 -7.70 -3.21
C THR A 77 0.83 -8.79 -3.07
N GLU A 78 1.15 -10.03 -3.44
CA GLU A 78 0.22 -11.16 -3.29
C GLU A 78 -0.19 -11.36 -1.85
N ASP A 79 0.77 -11.34 -0.93
CA ASP A 79 0.53 -11.47 0.50
C ASP A 79 -0.37 -10.32 1.02
N ALA A 80 -0.10 -9.09 0.63
CA ALA A 80 -0.90 -7.93 1.01
C ALA A 80 -2.36 -8.05 0.52
N ILE A 81 -2.57 -8.43 -0.73
CA ILE A 81 -3.90 -8.64 -1.30
C ILE A 81 -4.63 -9.77 -0.56
N GLN A 82 -3.94 -10.87 -0.29
CA GLN A 82 -4.51 -12.00 0.45
C GLN A 82 -4.94 -11.60 1.86
N ASN A 83 -4.24 -10.69 2.49
CA ASN A 83 -4.55 -10.15 3.81
C ASN A 83 -5.64 -9.06 3.80
N GLY A 84 -6.10 -8.63 2.63
CA GLY A 84 -7.23 -7.73 2.47
C GLY A 84 -6.91 -6.32 2.01
N ALA A 85 -5.69 -6.05 1.52
CA ALA A 85 -5.38 -4.75 0.94
C ALA A 85 -6.24 -4.49 -0.30
N ASP A 86 -6.79 -3.28 -0.40
CA ASP A 86 -7.58 -2.83 -1.55
C ASP A 86 -6.72 -2.11 -2.58
N GLU A 87 -5.67 -1.43 -2.13
CA GLU A 87 -4.76 -0.66 -2.98
C GLU A 87 -3.30 -0.92 -2.59
N ILE A 88 -2.43 -0.84 -3.58
CA ILE A 88 -0.99 -1.08 -3.46
C ILE A 88 -0.24 0.19 -3.85
N ASP A 89 0.65 0.66 -2.98
CA ASP A 89 1.60 1.74 -3.22
C ASP A 89 3.01 1.15 -3.30
N MET A 90 3.48 0.87 -4.50
CA MET A 90 4.85 0.36 -4.69
C MET A 90 5.86 1.48 -4.79
N VAL A 91 7.07 1.22 -4.32
CA VAL A 91 8.21 2.09 -4.57
C VAL A 91 8.94 1.62 -5.82
N ILE A 92 9.15 2.55 -6.75
CA ILE A 92 9.87 2.31 -8.00
C ILE A 92 11.33 1.90 -7.72
N ASN A 93 11.93 1.09 -8.59
CA ASN A 93 13.37 0.83 -8.53
C ASN A 93 14.12 2.10 -8.96
N ILE A 94 14.47 2.92 -7.98
CA ILE A 94 15.06 4.24 -8.18
C ILE A 94 16.41 4.13 -8.90
N GLY A 95 17.25 3.17 -8.51
CA GLY A 95 18.56 2.95 -9.14
C GLY A 95 18.43 2.60 -10.62
N ALA A 96 17.54 1.69 -10.97
CA ALA A 96 17.29 1.32 -12.36
C ALA A 96 16.78 2.51 -13.18
N LEU A 97 15.89 3.32 -12.59
CA LEU A 97 15.38 4.53 -13.25
C LEU A 97 16.51 5.53 -13.52
N LYS A 98 17.38 5.76 -12.54
CA LYS A 98 18.55 6.67 -12.68
C LYS A 98 19.56 6.17 -13.68
N ASP A 99 19.73 4.85 -13.81
CA ASP A 99 20.60 4.23 -14.81
C ASP A 99 20.01 4.27 -16.23
N GLY A 100 18.76 4.70 -16.39
CA GLY A 100 18.06 4.64 -17.67
C GLY A 100 17.66 3.22 -18.10
N ARG A 101 17.66 2.25 -17.17
CA ARG A 101 17.21 0.87 -17.43
C ARG A 101 15.68 0.79 -17.33
N PHE A 102 15.04 1.43 -18.30
CA PHE A 102 13.58 1.60 -18.28
C PHE A 102 12.82 0.27 -18.46
N ASP A 103 13.40 -0.69 -19.18
CA ASP A 103 12.80 -2.02 -19.32
C ASP A 103 12.75 -2.75 -17.98
N ASP A 104 13.79 -2.62 -17.15
CA ASP A 104 13.82 -3.19 -15.81
C ASP A 104 12.75 -2.54 -14.91
N VAL A 105 12.60 -1.21 -15.00
CA VAL A 105 11.57 -0.47 -14.25
C VAL A 105 10.17 -0.93 -14.68
N GLN A 106 9.94 -1.06 -15.98
CA GLN A 106 8.65 -1.51 -16.52
C GLN A 106 8.33 -2.92 -16.05
N GLN A 107 9.28 -3.86 -16.16
CA GLN A 107 9.08 -5.25 -15.73
C GLN A 107 8.78 -5.35 -14.23
N ASP A 108 9.43 -4.54 -13.41
CA ASP A 108 9.19 -4.47 -11.96
C ASP A 108 7.76 -4.03 -11.65
N ILE A 109 7.30 -2.97 -12.31
CA ILE A 109 5.92 -2.47 -12.16
C ILE A 109 4.90 -3.50 -12.69
N GLU A 110 5.14 -4.08 -13.86
CA GLU A 110 4.25 -5.08 -14.45
C GLU A 110 4.08 -6.30 -13.55
N ALA A 111 5.14 -6.76 -12.92
CA ALA A 111 5.10 -7.89 -11.99
C ALA A 111 4.21 -7.59 -10.77
N VAL A 112 4.30 -6.38 -10.23
CA VAL A 112 3.45 -5.92 -9.12
C VAL A 112 2.00 -5.78 -9.56
N VAL A 113 1.75 -5.17 -10.72
CA VAL A 113 0.39 -5.03 -11.28
C VAL A 113 -0.26 -6.40 -11.50
N LYS A 114 0.49 -7.37 -12.03
CA LYS A 114 0.02 -8.74 -12.20
C LYS A 114 -0.31 -9.41 -10.86
N ALA A 115 0.57 -9.27 -9.89
CA ALA A 115 0.38 -9.81 -8.54
C ALA A 115 -0.81 -9.17 -7.80
N ALA A 116 -1.14 -7.91 -8.12
CA ALA A 116 -2.26 -7.19 -7.55
C ALA A 116 -3.65 -7.65 -8.03
N LYS A 117 -3.72 -8.50 -9.05
CA LYS A 117 -4.95 -9.18 -9.52
C LYS A 117 -6.14 -8.22 -9.75
N GLY A 118 -5.89 -7.10 -10.39
CA GLY A 118 -6.91 -6.09 -10.71
C GLY A 118 -7.12 -5.02 -9.65
N HIS A 119 -6.45 -5.10 -8.50
CA HIS A 119 -6.46 -4.01 -7.52
C HIS A 119 -5.63 -2.82 -8.01
N THR A 120 -5.95 -1.63 -7.53
CA THR A 120 -5.23 -0.40 -7.88
C THR A 120 -3.78 -0.48 -7.43
N VAL A 121 -2.86 -0.19 -8.35
CA VAL A 121 -1.44 -0.01 -8.05
C VAL A 121 -1.07 1.43 -8.33
N LYS A 122 -0.46 2.08 -7.35
CA LYS A 122 0.17 3.40 -7.48
C LYS A 122 1.68 3.22 -7.40
N VAL A 123 2.46 4.06 -8.10
CA VAL A 123 3.92 3.97 -8.16
C VAL A 123 4.55 5.26 -7.70
#